data_17965e695768390f0dcfae0e0f2c9fa9
#
_entry.id   17965e695768390f0dcfae0e0f2c9fa9
#
_cell.length_a   1.000
_cell.length_b   1.000
_cell.length_c   1.000
_cell.angle_alpha   90.00
_cell.angle_beta   90.00
_cell.angle_gamma   90.00
#
_symmetry.space_group_name_H-M   'P 1'
#
loop_
_entity.id
_entity.type
_entity.pdbx_description
1 polymer ?
#
loop_
_entity_poly.entity_id
_entity_poly.type
_entity_poly.pdbx_seq_one_letter_code
_entity_poly.pdbx_strand_id
1 'polypeptide(L)'
;MKQDVDWDAKNRELLTRYQQGDKDALGEFLECNRGLVHHLLRRYQRLPLGMEEVDLEQLGFLGLIEAARRPQVLEKACLSNYLSFCIRKRLYLGIWQEGYLVHLPRRQHEAVVQARRVEGERLVRGKPEDWGWRHLGVSAGVYRERLRCYQMFLGNHASLDAAKP
;
A
#
# COMPACT_ATOMS: atom_id res chain seq x y z
N MET A 1 -17.04 15.69 26.61
CA MET A 1 -16.75 14.24 26.75
C MET A 1 -16.95 13.61 25.38
N LYS A 2 -15.85 13.29 24.64
CA LYS A 2 -15.93 12.43 23.47
C LYS A 2 -16.22 11.03 24.02
N GLN A 3 -17.39 10.47 23.72
CA GLN A 3 -17.64 9.05 23.94
C GLN A 3 -16.58 8.32 23.13
N ASP A 4 -15.70 7.55 23.79
CA ASP A 4 -14.87 6.55 23.14
C ASP A 4 -15.81 5.49 22.58
N VAL A 5 -16.29 5.75 21.36
CA VAL A 5 -17.02 4.74 20.60
C VAL A 5 -16.00 3.66 20.34
N ASP A 6 -16.23 2.46 20.90
CA ASP A 6 -15.41 1.30 20.61
C ASP A 6 -15.48 1.04 19.09
N TRP A 7 -14.44 1.50 18.38
CA TRP A 7 -14.35 1.46 16.93
C TRP A 7 -14.44 0.02 16.42
N ASP A 8 -13.84 -0.93 17.13
CA ASP A 8 -13.89 -2.37 16.78
C ASP A 8 -15.32 -2.91 16.92
N ALA A 9 -16.03 -2.57 18.01
CA ALA A 9 -17.40 -3.01 18.24
C ALA A 9 -18.36 -2.49 17.16
N LYS A 10 -18.26 -1.19 16.82
CA LYS A 10 -19.07 -0.59 15.76
C LYS A 10 -18.81 -1.25 14.40
N ASN A 11 -17.56 -1.47 14.05
CA ASN A 11 -17.23 -2.14 12.80
C ASN A 11 -17.72 -3.58 12.73
N ARG A 12 -17.67 -4.33 13.85
CA ARG A 12 -18.23 -5.69 13.92
C ARG A 12 -19.74 -5.70 13.73
N GLU A 13 -20.45 -4.77 14.35
CA GLU A 13 -21.89 -4.60 14.17
C GLU A 13 -22.24 -4.37 12.70
N LEU A 14 -21.60 -3.39 12.05
CA LEU A 14 -21.84 -3.03 10.65
C LEU A 14 -21.52 -4.19 9.70
N LEU A 15 -20.42 -4.90 9.93
CA LEU A 15 -20.05 -6.07 9.14
C LEU A 15 -21.05 -7.23 9.33
N THR A 16 -21.56 -7.42 10.54
CA THR A 16 -22.59 -8.44 10.83
C THR A 16 -23.88 -8.11 10.08
N ARG A 17 -24.36 -6.88 10.16
CA ARG A 17 -25.54 -6.41 9.41
C ARG A 17 -25.36 -6.61 7.89
N TYR A 18 -24.18 -6.23 7.38
CA TYR A 18 -23.87 -6.42 5.96
C TYR A 18 -23.90 -7.90 5.54
N GLN A 19 -23.30 -8.79 6.33
CA GLN A 19 -23.31 -10.23 6.03
C GLN A 19 -24.72 -10.87 6.17
N GLN A 20 -25.63 -10.25 6.91
CA GLN A 20 -27.05 -10.61 7.00
C GLN A 20 -27.89 -10.05 5.84
N GLY A 21 -27.29 -9.30 4.91
CA GLY A 21 -27.94 -8.79 3.71
C GLY A 21 -28.32 -7.32 3.73
N ASP A 22 -28.02 -6.59 4.82
CA ASP A 22 -28.20 -5.13 4.90
C ASP A 22 -27.12 -4.42 4.05
N LYS A 23 -27.53 -3.96 2.86
CA LYS A 23 -26.61 -3.29 1.93
C LYS A 23 -26.20 -1.88 2.41
N ASP A 24 -27.05 -1.21 3.18
CA ASP A 24 -26.77 0.14 3.67
C ASP A 24 -25.67 0.12 4.72
N ALA A 25 -25.56 -0.96 5.49
CA ALA A 25 -24.49 -1.17 6.45
C ALA A 25 -23.08 -1.14 5.81
N LEU A 26 -22.94 -1.50 4.52
CA LEU A 26 -21.67 -1.38 3.82
C LEU A 26 -21.26 0.09 3.64
N GLY A 27 -22.21 0.95 3.27
CA GLY A 27 -21.98 2.39 3.14
C GLY A 27 -21.52 3.01 4.48
N GLU A 28 -22.25 2.71 5.55
CA GLU A 28 -21.88 3.16 6.91
C GLU A 28 -20.50 2.64 7.34
N PHE A 29 -20.16 1.41 7.00
CA PHE A 29 -18.86 0.80 7.28
C PHE A 29 -17.72 1.52 6.54
N LEU A 30 -17.90 1.86 5.26
CA LEU A 30 -16.90 2.59 4.48
C LEU A 30 -16.67 4.00 5.04
N GLU A 31 -17.72 4.73 5.37
CA GLU A 31 -17.62 6.06 5.99
C GLU A 31 -16.96 6.02 7.37
N CYS A 32 -17.29 5.04 8.20
CA CYS A 32 -16.65 4.84 9.51
C CYS A 32 -15.12 4.62 9.38
N ASN A 33 -14.67 4.01 8.28
CA ASN A 33 -13.26 3.67 8.03
C ASN A 33 -12.54 4.64 7.08
N ARG A 34 -13.18 5.71 6.63
CA ARG A 34 -12.58 6.69 5.74
C ARG A 34 -11.30 7.29 6.30
N GLY A 35 -11.31 7.62 7.59
CA GLY A 35 -10.12 8.14 8.28
C GLY A 35 -8.95 7.15 8.28
N LEU A 36 -9.21 5.85 8.40
CA LEU A 36 -8.20 4.80 8.31
C LEU A 36 -7.59 4.73 6.91
N VAL A 37 -8.42 4.81 5.86
CA VAL A 37 -7.96 4.87 4.46
C VAL A 37 -7.03 6.05 4.26
N HIS A 38 -7.47 7.27 4.57
CA HIS A 38 -6.66 8.49 4.44
C HIS A 38 -5.35 8.42 5.24
N HIS A 39 -5.39 7.88 6.47
CA HIS A 39 -4.17 7.71 7.26
C HIS A 39 -3.14 6.82 6.56
N LEU A 40 -3.59 5.73 5.93
CA LEU A 40 -2.72 4.82 5.22
C LEU A 40 -2.22 5.40 3.89
N LEU A 41 -3.03 6.23 3.21
CA LEU A 41 -2.67 6.88 1.94
C LEU A 41 -1.51 7.87 2.07
N ARG A 42 -1.34 8.52 3.22
CA ARG A 42 -0.25 9.49 3.45
C ARG A 42 1.13 8.96 3.09
N ARG A 43 1.34 7.65 3.17
CA ARG A 43 2.61 7.01 2.78
C ARG A 43 2.85 6.98 1.27
N TYR A 44 1.78 7.09 0.48
CA TYR A 44 1.82 6.97 -0.98
C TYR A 44 1.77 8.31 -1.70
N GLN A 45 1.46 9.42 -1.01
CA GLN A 45 1.38 10.77 -1.59
C GLN A 45 2.68 11.28 -2.22
N ARG A 46 3.82 10.68 -1.90
CA ARG A 46 5.14 11.05 -2.44
C ARG A 46 5.64 10.13 -3.54
N LEU A 47 4.83 9.19 -3.97
CA LEU A 47 5.22 8.29 -5.04
C LEU A 47 4.97 8.98 -6.38
N PRO A 48 5.91 8.88 -7.32
CA PRO A 48 5.73 9.37 -8.68
C PRO A 48 4.82 8.41 -9.44
N LEU A 49 3.53 8.46 -9.13
CA LEU A 49 2.53 7.60 -9.74
C LEU A 49 1.81 8.37 -10.84
N GLY A 50 1.48 7.70 -11.93
CA GLY A 50 0.52 8.19 -12.91
C GLY A 50 -0.93 8.11 -12.40
N MET A 51 -1.13 8.15 -11.06
CA MET A 51 -2.42 8.00 -10.38
C MET A 51 -2.69 9.24 -9.54
N GLU A 52 -3.93 9.68 -9.53
CA GLU A 52 -4.40 10.74 -8.65
C GLU A 52 -4.69 10.23 -7.24
N GLU A 53 -4.77 11.15 -6.27
CA GLU A 53 -5.10 10.80 -4.88
C GLU A 53 -6.47 10.12 -4.77
N VAL A 54 -7.41 10.52 -5.62
CA VAL A 54 -8.75 9.93 -5.69
C VAL A 54 -8.70 8.45 -6.11
N ASP A 55 -7.83 8.09 -7.05
CA ASP A 55 -7.65 6.70 -7.49
C ASP A 55 -7.12 5.84 -6.34
N LEU A 56 -6.15 6.37 -5.60
CA LEU A 56 -5.61 5.69 -4.42
C LEU A 56 -6.67 5.52 -3.33
N GLU A 57 -7.52 6.54 -3.12
CA GLU A 57 -8.64 6.46 -2.17
C GLU A 57 -9.62 5.36 -2.56
N GLN A 58 -9.99 5.28 -3.83
CA GLN A 58 -10.86 4.22 -4.35
C GLN A 58 -10.25 2.83 -4.15
N LEU A 59 -8.95 2.66 -4.42
CA LEU A 59 -8.24 1.41 -4.13
C LEU A 59 -8.29 1.05 -2.64
N GLY A 60 -8.19 2.03 -1.76
CA GLY A 60 -8.34 1.84 -0.32
C GLY A 60 -9.73 1.32 0.06
N PHE A 61 -10.79 1.93 -0.48
CA PHE A 61 -12.17 1.49 -0.26
C PHE A 61 -12.44 0.11 -0.86
N LEU A 62 -11.88 -0.20 -2.04
CA LEU A 62 -11.97 -1.56 -2.58
C LEU A 62 -11.35 -2.60 -1.64
N GLY A 63 -10.25 -2.26 -0.98
CA GLY A 63 -9.64 -3.12 0.05
C GLY A 63 -10.57 -3.40 1.24
N LEU A 64 -11.34 -2.39 1.68
CA LEU A 64 -12.37 -2.54 2.72
C LEU A 64 -13.55 -3.40 2.26
N ILE A 65 -14.04 -3.18 1.03
CA ILE A 65 -15.12 -3.97 0.44
C ILE A 65 -14.73 -5.44 0.31
N GLU A 66 -13.50 -5.71 -0.15
CA GLU A 66 -12.95 -7.07 -0.22
C GLU A 66 -12.86 -7.72 1.15
N ALA A 67 -12.52 -6.96 2.19
CA ALA A 67 -12.50 -7.45 3.56
C ALA A 67 -13.90 -7.77 4.07
N ALA A 68 -14.87 -6.87 3.87
CA ALA A 68 -16.26 -7.04 4.31
C ALA A 68 -16.96 -8.28 3.71
N ARG A 69 -16.61 -8.60 2.46
CA ARG A 69 -17.17 -9.79 1.76
C ARG A 69 -16.67 -11.12 2.31
N ARG A 70 -15.61 -11.13 3.12
CA ARG A 70 -15.04 -12.37 3.67
C ARG A 70 -15.76 -12.78 4.97
N PRO A 71 -16.37 -13.96 5.05
CA PRO A 71 -17.05 -14.40 6.27
C PRO A 71 -16.14 -14.37 7.50
N GLN A 72 -14.85 -14.72 7.32
CA GLN A 72 -13.86 -14.79 8.42
C GLN A 72 -13.44 -13.43 8.97
N VAL A 73 -13.94 -12.31 8.45
CA VAL A 73 -13.57 -10.97 8.96
C VAL A 73 -13.99 -10.79 10.41
N LEU A 74 -15.14 -11.33 10.80
CA LEU A 74 -15.66 -11.25 12.16
C LEU A 74 -14.88 -12.08 13.18
N GLU A 75 -14.15 -13.11 12.73
CA GLU A 75 -13.31 -13.97 13.58
C GLU A 75 -11.96 -13.35 13.94
N LYS A 76 -11.60 -12.21 13.33
CA LYS A 76 -10.31 -11.58 13.56
C LYS A 76 -10.23 -10.95 14.95
N ALA A 77 -9.23 -11.35 15.74
CA ALA A 77 -9.03 -10.82 17.09
C ALA A 77 -8.81 -9.29 17.08
N CYS A 78 -8.05 -8.76 16.11
CA CYS A 78 -7.81 -7.34 15.92
C CYS A 78 -8.29 -6.92 14.53
N LEU A 79 -9.51 -6.38 14.47
CA LEU A 79 -10.15 -5.99 13.21
C LEU A 79 -9.41 -4.83 12.53
N SER A 80 -8.97 -3.84 13.29
CA SER A 80 -8.20 -2.69 12.80
C SER A 80 -6.95 -3.10 12.02
N ASN A 81 -6.17 -4.04 12.55
CA ASN A 81 -4.97 -4.55 11.89
C ASN A 81 -5.32 -5.30 10.61
N TYR A 82 -6.38 -6.10 10.64
CA TYR A 82 -6.84 -6.84 9.47
C TYR A 82 -7.32 -5.93 8.35
N LEU A 83 -8.14 -4.93 8.65
CA LEU A 83 -8.60 -3.93 7.68
C LEU A 83 -7.43 -3.15 7.10
N SER A 84 -6.50 -2.70 7.95
CA SER A 84 -5.27 -2.02 7.52
C SER A 84 -4.42 -2.89 6.58
N PHE A 85 -4.36 -4.20 6.83
CA PHE A 85 -3.68 -5.14 5.94
C PHE A 85 -4.39 -5.24 4.58
N CYS A 86 -5.72 -5.36 4.56
CA CYS A 86 -6.50 -5.46 3.33
C CYS A 86 -6.37 -4.20 2.47
N ILE A 87 -6.46 -3.01 3.09
CA ILE A 87 -6.25 -1.73 2.41
C ILE A 87 -4.85 -1.68 1.79
N ARG A 88 -3.80 -1.93 2.58
CA ARG A 88 -2.40 -1.90 2.08
C ARG A 88 -2.16 -2.90 0.95
N LYS A 89 -2.73 -4.10 1.08
CA LYS A 89 -2.64 -5.12 0.03
C LYS A 89 -3.26 -4.64 -1.28
N ARG A 90 -4.46 -4.04 -1.22
CA ARG A 90 -5.16 -3.54 -2.41
C ARG A 90 -4.43 -2.35 -3.03
N LEU A 91 -3.96 -1.40 -2.23
CA LEU A 91 -3.14 -0.29 -2.67
C LEU A 91 -1.88 -0.79 -3.39
N TYR A 92 -1.15 -1.72 -2.79
CA TYR A 92 0.06 -2.29 -3.40
C TYR A 92 -0.24 -2.91 -4.77
N LEU A 93 -1.32 -3.70 -4.87
CA LEU A 93 -1.71 -4.34 -6.12
C LEU A 93 -2.15 -3.33 -7.19
N GLY A 94 -2.95 -2.33 -6.82
CA GLY A 94 -3.41 -1.29 -7.74
C GLY A 94 -2.26 -0.43 -8.25
N ILE A 95 -1.39 0.02 -7.35
CA ILE A 95 -0.19 0.79 -7.73
C ILE A 95 0.73 -0.03 -8.64
N TRP A 96 0.91 -1.32 -8.37
CA TRP A 96 1.70 -2.18 -9.23
C TRP A 96 1.07 -2.34 -10.62
N GLN A 97 -0.25 -2.42 -10.71
CA GLN A 97 -0.97 -2.64 -11.98
C GLN A 97 -1.12 -1.36 -12.82
N GLU A 98 -1.37 -0.21 -12.18
CA GLU A 98 -1.84 1.01 -12.84
C GLU A 98 -0.95 2.23 -12.57
N GLY A 99 -0.12 2.16 -11.52
CA GLY A 99 0.64 3.32 -11.04
C GLY A 99 1.92 3.63 -11.83
N TYR A 100 2.39 2.74 -12.69
CA TYR A 100 3.65 2.89 -13.41
C TYR A 100 3.47 2.79 -14.92
N LEU A 101 4.15 3.67 -15.67
CA LEU A 101 4.17 3.65 -17.13
C LEU A 101 4.79 2.37 -17.71
N VAL A 102 5.79 1.81 -17.02
CA VAL A 102 6.44 0.56 -17.41
C VAL A 102 6.08 -0.53 -16.41
N HIS A 103 5.40 -1.54 -16.93
CA HIS A 103 4.95 -2.66 -16.11
C HIS A 103 6.04 -3.72 -15.99
N LEU A 104 6.58 -3.88 -14.79
CA LEU A 104 7.52 -4.95 -14.48
C LEU A 104 6.76 -6.21 -14.03
N PRO A 105 7.20 -7.43 -14.44
CA PRO A 105 6.66 -8.65 -13.86
C PRO A 105 6.74 -8.63 -12.33
N ARG A 106 5.71 -9.14 -11.66
CA ARG A 106 5.53 -9.03 -10.21
C ARG A 106 6.80 -9.39 -9.40
N ARG A 107 7.46 -10.50 -9.76
CA ARG A 107 8.69 -10.93 -9.07
C ARG A 107 9.83 -9.93 -9.23
N GLN A 108 9.96 -9.32 -10.40
CA GLN A 108 10.98 -8.29 -10.63
C GLN A 108 10.65 -7.01 -9.87
N HIS A 109 9.39 -6.58 -9.91
CA HIS A 109 8.93 -5.42 -9.15
C HIS A 109 9.21 -5.59 -7.64
N GLU A 110 8.81 -6.71 -7.05
CA GLU A 110 9.06 -7.01 -5.64
C GLU A 110 10.56 -6.98 -5.32
N ALA A 111 11.41 -7.57 -6.17
CA ALA A 111 12.86 -7.59 -5.98
C ALA A 111 13.50 -6.20 -6.10
N VAL A 112 13.00 -5.35 -6.99
CA VAL A 112 13.45 -3.96 -7.19
C VAL A 112 13.06 -3.09 -5.99
N VAL A 113 11.81 -3.18 -5.55
CA VAL A 113 11.32 -2.44 -4.37
C VAL A 113 12.05 -2.87 -3.10
N GLN A 114 12.30 -4.18 -2.93
CA GLN A 114 13.08 -4.70 -1.81
C GLN A 114 14.51 -4.18 -1.80
N ALA A 115 15.20 -4.17 -2.95
CA ALA A 115 16.55 -3.63 -3.05
C ALA A 115 16.59 -2.13 -2.68
N ARG A 116 15.62 -1.34 -3.14
CA ARG A 116 15.49 0.08 -2.79
C ARG A 116 15.25 0.30 -1.30
N ARG A 117 14.42 -0.52 -0.68
CA ARG A 117 14.16 -0.46 0.77
C ARG A 117 15.45 -0.71 1.56
N VAL A 118 16.15 -1.79 1.22
CA VAL A 118 17.42 -2.16 1.88
C VAL A 118 18.49 -1.07 1.70
N GLU A 119 18.56 -0.45 0.51
CA GLU A 119 19.46 0.67 0.26
C GLU A 119 19.12 1.88 1.14
N GLY A 120 17.84 2.19 1.30
CA GLY A 120 17.40 3.24 2.22
C GLY A 120 17.80 2.96 3.68
N GLU A 121 17.62 1.72 4.14
CA GLU A 121 18.05 1.31 5.47
C GLU A 121 19.58 1.38 5.64
N ARG A 122 20.34 1.00 4.60
CA ARG A 122 21.80 1.10 4.58
C ARG A 122 22.26 2.52 4.81
N LEU A 123 21.71 3.46 4.04
CA LEU A 123 22.04 4.88 4.10
C LEU A 123 21.71 5.49 5.48
N VAL A 124 20.50 5.24 5.98
CA VAL A 124 20.03 5.77 7.28
C VAL A 124 20.89 5.23 8.45
N ARG A 125 21.34 3.98 8.37
CA ARG A 125 22.12 3.33 9.44
C ARG A 125 23.63 3.48 9.24
N GLY A 126 24.10 4.17 8.22
CA GLY A 126 25.54 4.33 7.92
C GLY A 126 26.26 3.01 7.68
N LYS A 127 25.56 1.99 7.13
CA LYS A 127 26.14 0.67 6.87
C LYS A 127 27.05 0.72 5.62
N PRO A 128 28.10 -0.14 5.57
CA PRO A 128 29.02 -0.20 4.43
C PRO A 128 28.29 -0.56 3.13
N GLU A 129 28.91 -0.24 1.99
CA GLU A 129 28.30 -0.41 0.67
C GLU A 129 27.94 -1.88 0.38
N ASP A 130 28.72 -2.82 0.87
CA ASP A 130 28.51 -4.26 0.65
C ASP A 130 27.35 -4.85 1.50
N TRP A 131 26.88 -4.13 2.51
CA TRP A 131 25.83 -4.61 3.41
C TRP A 131 24.52 -4.90 2.65
N GLY A 132 24.14 -4.09 1.68
CA GLY A 132 22.87 -4.21 0.98
C GLY A 132 22.70 -5.53 0.23
N TRP A 133 23.67 -5.90 -0.63
CA TRP A 133 23.57 -7.16 -1.38
C TRP A 133 23.84 -8.40 -0.53
N ARG A 134 24.70 -8.28 0.51
CA ARG A 134 24.90 -9.38 1.47
C ARG A 134 23.62 -9.65 2.27
N HIS A 135 22.93 -8.59 2.71
CA HIS A 135 21.66 -8.71 3.43
C HIS A 135 20.57 -9.40 2.60
N LEU A 136 20.56 -9.17 1.30
CA LEU A 136 19.61 -9.80 0.37
C LEU A 136 20.09 -11.16 -0.17
N GLY A 137 21.31 -11.58 0.12
CA GLY A 137 21.88 -12.83 -0.39
C GLY A 137 22.03 -12.86 -1.92
N VAL A 138 22.26 -11.70 -2.55
CA VAL A 138 22.45 -11.56 -4.00
C VAL A 138 23.85 -11.05 -4.34
N SER A 139 24.27 -11.17 -5.61
CA SER A 139 25.54 -10.59 -6.03
C SER A 139 25.45 -9.04 -6.11
N ALA A 140 26.59 -8.37 -5.97
CA ALA A 140 26.68 -6.91 -6.10
C ALA A 140 26.18 -6.40 -7.48
N GLY A 141 26.39 -7.17 -8.55
CA GLY A 141 25.89 -6.86 -9.89
C GLY A 141 24.37 -6.86 -9.94
N VAL A 142 23.73 -7.91 -9.46
CA VAL A 142 22.26 -8.05 -9.39
C VAL A 142 21.64 -6.95 -8.51
N TYR A 143 22.29 -6.63 -7.39
CA TYR A 143 21.80 -5.56 -6.50
C TYR A 143 21.81 -4.19 -7.19
N ARG A 144 22.95 -3.83 -7.80
CA ARG A 144 23.08 -2.57 -8.55
C ARG A 144 22.10 -2.47 -9.71
N GLU A 145 21.88 -3.58 -10.43
CA GLU A 145 20.89 -3.63 -11.51
C GLU A 145 19.48 -3.37 -11.01
N ARG A 146 19.08 -3.97 -9.88
CA ARG A 146 17.77 -3.72 -9.25
C ARG A 146 17.61 -2.25 -8.84
N LEU A 147 18.64 -1.62 -8.29
CA LEU A 147 18.60 -0.20 -7.95
C LEU A 147 18.50 0.69 -9.20
N ARG A 148 19.21 0.34 -10.27
CA ARG A 148 19.10 1.04 -11.56
C ARG A 148 17.69 0.90 -12.14
N CYS A 149 17.11 -0.29 -12.14
CA CYS A 149 15.73 -0.53 -12.55
C CYS A 149 14.75 0.32 -11.72
N TYR A 150 14.97 0.43 -10.41
CA TYR A 150 14.14 1.31 -9.58
C TYR A 150 14.20 2.76 -10.07
N GLN A 151 15.40 3.29 -10.30
CA GLN A 151 15.59 4.67 -10.76
C GLN A 151 14.97 4.92 -12.14
N MET A 152 15.09 3.96 -13.05
CA MET A 152 14.60 4.08 -14.44
C MET A 152 13.09 3.92 -14.57
N PHE A 153 12.49 2.98 -13.84
CA PHE A 153 11.10 2.57 -14.09
C PHE A 153 10.14 2.89 -12.95
N LEU A 154 10.62 2.96 -11.72
CA LEU A 154 9.80 3.19 -10.53
C LEU A 154 10.18 4.46 -9.77
N GLY A 155 11.31 5.09 -10.12
CA GLY A 155 11.75 6.37 -9.59
C GLY A 155 11.04 7.54 -10.27
N ASN A 156 11.42 8.76 -9.88
CA ASN A 156 10.90 9.97 -10.50
C ASN A 156 11.15 9.94 -12.02
N HIS A 157 10.09 9.83 -12.78
CA HIS A 157 10.13 10.14 -14.20
C HIS A 157 10.25 11.66 -14.30
N ALA A 158 11.43 12.14 -14.70
CA ALA A 158 11.56 13.53 -15.11
C ALA A 158 10.54 13.77 -16.24
N SER A 159 9.64 14.74 -16.05
CA SER A 159 8.76 15.17 -17.14
C SER A 159 9.66 15.62 -18.30
N LEU A 160 9.34 15.16 -19.50
CA LEU A 160 10.04 15.64 -20.71
C LEU A 160 9.95 17.16 -20.86
N ASP A 161 8.94 17.77 -20.24
CA ASP A 161 8.72 19.22 -20.23
C ASP A 161 9.55 19.95 -19.14
N ALA A 162 10.10 19.25 -18.16
CA ALA A 162 10.91 19.83 -17.10
C ALA A 162 12.38 20.09 -17.54
N ALA A 163 12.78 19.65 -18.72
CA ALA A 163 14.14 19.76 -19.25
C ALA A 163 14.27 20.85 -20.33
N LYS A 164 13.79 22.06 -20.04
CA LYS A 164 14.21 23.23 -20.82
C LYS A 164 14.79 24.27 -19.86
N PRO A 165 16.10 24.60 -19.99
CA PRO A 165 16.64 25.78 -19.35
C PRO A 165 16.06 27.07 -19.92
#